data_be2e34b8d21019998cddbaf878937162
#
_entry.id   be2e34b8d21019998cddbaf878937162
#
_cell.length_a   1.000
_cell.length_b   1.000
_cell.length_c   1.000
_cell.angle_alpha   90.00
_cell.angle_beta   90.00
_cell.angle_gamma   90.00
#
_symmetry.space_group_name_H-M   'P 1'
#
loop_
_entity.id
_entity.type
_entity.pdbx_description
1 polymer ?
#
loop_
_entity_poly.entity_id
_entity_poly.type
_entity_poly.pdbx_seq_one_letter_code
_entity_poly.pdbx_strand_id
1 'polypeptide(L)'
;MLDTWQGLPLAQREEVPNGVEAPEMVAVLMDGGRLQIRLEQAEAAADADAQPEPGQPEVPVPAAAQAGATQATDQADEADEADEASRQRHWREDKVGVLATLHSQVHTTDPCPELPEVFADPLVVLKLAREVGHLDGVPAAGTFRRTPPNEAAQGSTEDGEADAAPAQRSKRPGRPEVLSKRVLASRQESGHFGPLLAAVAWSLGLFAAARRAFVADGAACNWTVQKKYFPRWIPILDFIHALSYVFAAALAGRAVQEGWEVYQQWITWLWQGRVQELLEALRTRWAELGGGSAGVAAAVATCVGYVEEHQGRMNYAAYRQQGLPIMSSLVESVVKQIGQRVKGTEKFWCDEGAEALLQLRADYLSDDEPLDTFWQERAQRMTGQRPRNKRVA
;
A
#
# COMPACT_ATOMS: atom_id res chain seq x y z
N MET A 1 -14.38 23.03 2.40
CA MET A 1 -14.89 21.67 2.68
C MET A 1 -14.46 21.18 4.05
N LEU A 2 -13.16 21.11 4.36
CA LEU A 2 -12.66 20.64 5.67
C LEU A 2 -13.20 21.48 6.83
N ASP A 3 -13.08 22.80 6.77
CA ASP A 3 -13.59 23.71 7.81
C ASP A 3 -15.11 23.58 7.99
N THR A 4 -15.84 23.42 6.90
CA THR A 4 -17.29 23.17 6.94
C THR A 4 -17.62 21.91 7.69
N TRP A 5 -16.96 20.78 7.34
CA TRP A 5 -17.16 19.50 7.98
C TRP A 5 -16.75 19.51 9.47
N GLN A 6 -15.63 20.13 9.80
CA GLN A 6 -15.17 20.27 11.19
C GLN A 6 -16.11 21.13 12.05
N GLY A 7 -16.76 22.12 11.44
CA GLY A 7 -17.77 22.96 12.10
C GLY A 7 -19.11 22.27 12.37
N LEU A 8 -19.40 21.14 11.72
CA LEU A 8 -20.64 20.40 11.93
C LEU A 8 -20.66 19.68 13.30
N PRO A 9 -21.83 19.57 13.94
CA PRO A 9 -22.05 18.64 15.04
C PRO A 9 -21.69 17.21 14.65
N LEU A 10 -21.20 16.39 15.59
CA LEU A 10 -20.77 15.01 15.30
C LEU A 10 -21.85 14.17 14.60
N ALA A 11 -23.11 14.33 15.01
CA ALA A 11 -24.23 13.62 14.38
C ALA A 11 -24.38 13.98 12.89
N GLN A 12 -24.20 15.25 12.53
CA GLN A 12 -24.35 15.72 11.16
C GLN A 12 -23.16 15.39 10.25
N ARG A 13 -22.02 15.02 10.82
CA ARG A 13 -20.86 14.59 10.03
C ARG A 13 -21.05 13.25 9.33
N GLU A 14 -22.09 12.49 9.71
CA GLU A 14 -22.45 11.21 9.09
C GLU A 14 -23.74 11.30 8.25
N GLU A 15 -24.39 12.47 8.21
CA GLU A 15 -25.57 12.71 7.39
C GLU A 15 -25.18 13.03 5.94
N VAL A 16 -26.13 12.79 5.01
CA VAL A 16 -25.95 13.14 3.60
C VAL A 16 -26.11 14.65 3.45
N PRO A 17 -25.17 15.34 2.80
CA PRO A 17 -25.35 16.75 2.45
C PRO A 17 -26.57 16.94 1.54
N ASN A 18 -27.21 18.10 1.64
CA ASN A 18 -28.37 18.43 0.81
C ASN A 18 -28.04 18.33 -0.69
N GLY A 19 -28.88 17.61 -1.42
CA GLY A 19 -28.75 17.45 -2.86
C GLY A 19 -27.73 16.36 -3.30
N VAL A 20 -27.15 15.62 -2.34
CA VAL A 20 -26.28 14.48 -2.60
C VAL A 20 -27.08 13.18 -2.43
N GLU A 21 -26.95 12.26 -3.37
CA GLU A 21 -27.55 10.93 -3.28
C GLU A 21 -26.60 9.96 -2.58
N ALA A 22 -27.11 9.20 -1.61
CA ALA A 22 -26.30 8.21 -0.89
C ALA A 22 -26.02 6.99 -1.79
N PRO A 23 -24.75 6.60 -2.01
CA PRO A 23 -24.43 5.41 -2.77
C PRO A 23 -24.79 4.13 -2.04
N GLU A 24 -25.01 3.03 -2.76
CA GLU A 24 -25.34 1.73 -2.16
C GLU A 24 -24.12 1.14 -1.41
N MET A 25 -22.96 1.20 -2.03
CA MET A 25 -21.74 0.62 -1.49
C MET A 25 -20.54 1.52 -1.75
N VAL A 26 -19.71 1.63 -0.77
CA VAL A 26 -18.51 2.45 -0.80
C VAL A 26 -17.31 1.77 -0.16
N ALA A 27 -16.13 2.13 -0.62
CA ALA A 27 -14.88 1.76 0.03
C ALA A 27 -13.96 2.98 0.14
N VAL A 28 -13.28 3.10 1.27
CA VAL A 28 -12.07 3.88 1.44
C VAL A 28 -10.90 2.92 1.35
N LEU A 29 -9.98 3.20 0.45
CA LEU A 29 -8.73 2.45 0.31
C LEU A 29 -7.58 3.39 0.64
N MET A 30 -6.69 3.00 1.55
CA MET A 30 -5.52 3.79 1.92
C MET A 30 -4.25 3.00 1.68
N ASP A 31 -3.25 3.70 1.15
CA ASP A 31 -1.92 3.18 0.92
C ASP A 31 -0.90 4.32 1.03
N GLY A 32 0.38 4.00 1.13
CA GLY A 32 1.48 4.95 1.18
C GLY A 32 2.32 4.92 -0.09
N GLY A 33 2.90 6.07 -0.42
CA GLY A 33 3.94 6.21 -1.42
C GLY A 33 5.17 6.85 -0.80
N ARG A 34 6.18 7.11 -1.64
CA ARG A 34 7.37 7.87 -1.25
C ARG A 34 7.78 8.77 -2.40
N LEU A 35 8.23 9.98 -2.09
CA LEU A 35 8.80 10.91 -3.07
C LEU A 35 10.07 11.56 -2.51
N GLN A 36 10.90 12.10 -3.41
CA GLN A 36 12.16 12.73 -3.02
C GLN A 36 11.94 14.22 -2.77
N ILE A 37 12.35 14.67 -1.59
CA ILE A 37 12.29 16.07 -1.16
C ILE A 37 13.70 16.65 -1.16
N ARG A 38 13.84 17.89 -1.62
CA ARG A 38 15.07 18.65 -1.47
C ARG A 38 15.20 19.11 -0.03
N LEU A 39 16.26 18.65 0.65
CA LEU A 39 16.58 19.14 2.00
C LEU A 39 16.99 20.62 1.91
N GLU A 40 16.45 21.48 2.76
CA GLU A 40 16.93 22.83 2.91
C GLU A 40 18.33 22.82 3.54
N GLN A 41 19.18 23.80 3.20
CA GLN A 41 20.57 23.84 3.65
C GLN A 41 20.71 23.83 5.19
N ALA A 42 19.72 24.34 5.91
CA ALA A 42 19.70 24.35 7.39
C ALA A 42 19.49 22.95 8.00
N GLU A 43 18.64 22.11 7.38
CA GLU A 43 18.44 20.71 7.82
C GLU A 43 19.63 19.83 7.44
N ALA A 44 20.23 20.08 6.28
CA ALA A 44 21.44 19.38 5.84
C ALA A 44 22.66 19.68 6.74
N ALA A 45 22.72 20.88 7.32
CA ALA A 45 23.78 21.25 8.27
C ALA A 45 23.53 20.64 9.67
N ALA A 46 22.29 20.57 10.13
CA ALA A 46 21.95 19.97 11.42
C ALA A 46 22.19 18.45 11.44
N ASP A 47 21.93 17.75 10.32
CA ASP A 47 22.23 16.32 10.17
C ASP A 47 23.73 16.02 10.02
N ALA A 48 24.50 16.98 9.51
CA ALA A 48 25.96 16.85 9.41
C ALA A 48 26.68 17.02 10.77
N ASP A 49 26.06 17.74 11.70
CA ASP A 49 26.60 17.93 13.08
C ASP A 49 26.16 16.84 14.06
N ALA A 50 25.27 15.94 13.69
CA ALA A 50 24.91 14.76 14.46
C ALA A 50 25.99 13.66 14.30
N GLN A 51 27.19 13.94 14.81
CA GLN A 51 28.21 12.91 14.99
C GLN A 51 27.78 11.97 16.12
N PRO A 52 28.03 10.64 16.01
CA PRO A 52 27.78 9.72 17.11
C PRO A 52 28.61 10.12 18.31
N GLU A 53 28.00 10.19 19.47
CA GLU A 53 28.66 10.42 20.76
C GLU A 53 29.88 9.51 20.88
N PRO A 54 31.03 9.99 21.37
CA PRO A 54 32.24 9.18 21.54
C PRO A 54 31.96 8.07 22.57
N GLY A 55 32.05 6.82 22.07
CA GLY A 55 31.86 5.62 22.89
C GLY A 55 32.72 5.57 24.12
N GLN A 56 32.18 4.98 25.18
CA GLN A 56 32.86 4.65 26.42
C GLN A 56 34.13 3.80 26.17
N PRO A 57 35.19 3.91 26.99
CA PRO A 57 36.47 3.29 26.73
C PRO A 57 36.40 1.75 26.77
N GLU A 58 36.85 1.14 25.69
CA GLU A 58 37.01 -0.31 25.59
C GLU A 58 38.15 -0.80 26.49
N VAL A 59 37.90 -1.90 27.20
CA VAL A 59 38.88 -2.67 27.93
C VAL A 59 39.71 -3.51 26.95
N PRO A 60 41.05 -3.52 27.00
CA PRO A 60 41.88 -4.20 26.02
C PRO A 60 41.88 -5.73 26.21
N VAL A 61 41.53 -6.47 25.13
CA VAL A 61 41.77 -7.92 25.04
C VAL A 61 43.02 -8.16 24.21
N PRO A 62 43.93 -9.09 24.62
CA PRO A 62 45.26 -9.22 24.04
C PRO A 62 45.26 -9.87 22.63
N ALA A 63 46.19 -9.42 21.82
CA ALA A 63 46.47 -9.81 20.47
C ALA A 63 46.99 -11.25 20.33
N ALA A 64 46.49 -11.96 19.31
CA ALA A 64 47.26 -13.04 18.67
C ALA A 64 47.00 -13.09 17.16
N ALA A 65 48.06 -12.77 16.42
CA ALA A 65 48.51 -13.26 15.09
C ALA A 65 47.63 -13.07 13.86
N GLN A 66 47.84 -12.01 13.12
CA GLN A 66 48.37 -11.89 11.73
C GLN A 66 48.06 -12.99 10.72
N ALA A 67 47.36 -12.61 9.62
CA ALA A 67 47.91 -12.67 8.26
C ALA A 67 46.96 -11.97 7.25
N GLY A 68 47.48 -11.01 6.60
CA GLY A 68 47.43 -10.31 5.37
C GLY A 68 46.29 -10.53 4.34
N ALA A 69 46.01 -9.38 3.69
CA ALA A 69 45.26 -9.15 2.46
C ALA A 69 43.76 -8.98 2.62
N THR A 70 43.34 -7.76 2.53
CA THR A 70 42.40 -7.12 1.59
C THR A 70 41.84 -5.81 2.17
N GLN A 71 42.60 -4.72 1.99
CA GLN A 71 42.12 -3.36 2.36
C GLN A 71 41.39 -2.62 1.21
N ALA A 72 41.07 -3.29 0.11
CA ALA A 72 40.46 -2.65 -1.06
C ALA A 72 38.95 -2.91 -1.20
N THR A 73 38.39 -3.89 -0.49
CA THR A 73 36.95 -4.23 -0.57
C THR A 73 36.13 -3.46 0.47
N ASP A 74 36.66 -3.20 1.66
CA ASP A 74 35.91 -2.54 2.72
C ASP A 74 35.57 -1.07 2.42
N GLN A 75 36.45 -0.35 1.69
CA GLN A 75 36.18 1.05 1.31
C GLN A 75 35.10 1.21 0.22
N ALA A 76 34.90 0.20 -0.61
CA ALA A 76 33.85 0.24 -1.63
C ALA A 76 32.48 -0.04 -1.01
N ASP A 77 32.38 -0.98 -0.07
CA ASP A 77 31.14 -1.32 0.62
C ASP A 77 30.69 -0.17 1.56
N GLU A 78 31.63 0.47 2.29
CA GLU A 78 31.33 1.65 3.11
C GLU A 78 30.89 2.87 2.28
N ALA A 79 31.44 3.06 1.08
CA ALA A 79 31.04 4.13 0.18
C ALA A 79 29.64 3.88 -0.41
N ASP A 80 29.31 2.65 -0.73
CA ASP A 80 27.97 2.26 -1.22
C ASP A 80 26.91 2.38 -0.12
N GLU A 81 27.22 1.96 1.12
CA GLU A 81 26.32 2.12 2.26
C GLU A 81 26.07 3.61 2.60
N ALA A 82 27.10 4.46 2.55
CA ALA A 82 26.96 5.89 2.78
C ALA A 82 26.15 6.59 1.68
N ASP A 83 26.28 6.16 0.43
CA ASP A 83 25.51 6.70 -0.70
C ASP A 83 24.04 6.23 -0.63
N GLU A 84 23.81 5.00 -0.20
CA GLU A 84 22.44 4.48 0.03
C GLU A 84 21.75 5.17 1.21
N ALA A 85 22.46 5.38 2.33
CA ALA A 85 21.96 6.15 3.46
C ALA A 85 21.69 7.62 3.08
N SER A 86 22.55 8.23 2.26
CA SER A 86 22.34 9.58 1.72
C SER A 86 21.12 9.64 0.80
N ARG A 87 20.91 8.64 -0.04
CA ARG A 87 19.72 8.54 -0.90
C ARG A 87 18.45 8.38 -0.09
N GLN A 88 18.45 7.61 1.01
CA GLN A 88 17.30 7.44 1.89
C GLN A 88 16.89 8.72 2.60
N ARG A 89 17.81 9.64 2.90
CA ARG A 89 17.52 10.93 3.56
C ARG A 89 16.53 11.81 2.80
N HIS A 90 16.49 11.73 1.48
CA HIS A 90 15.61 12.54 0.64
C HIS A 90 14.21 11.95 0.48
N TRP A 91 13.99 10.69 0.82
CA TRP A 91 12.71 10.04 0.67
C TRP A 91 11.77 10.39 1.83
N ARG A 92 10.60 10.91 1.49
CA ARG A 92 9.52 11.20 2.44
C ARG A 92 8.28 10.44 2.02
N GLU A 93 7.52 10.00 3.02
CA GLU A 93 6.25 9.32 2.81
C GLU A 93 5.18 10.29 2.32
N ASP A 94 4.35 9.82 1.43
CA ASP A 94 3.09 10.41 1.04
C ASP A 94 1.95 9.44 1.34
N LYS A 95 0.78 9.96 1.60
CA LYS A 95 -0.44 9.19 1.84
C LYS A 95 -1.38 9.37 0.67
N VAL A 96 -1.91 8.25 0.20
CA VAL A 96 -2.90 8.22 -0.86
C VAL A 96 -4.17 7.56 -0.33
N GLY A 97 -5.29 8.25 -0.51
CA GLY A 97 -6.63 7.74 -0.20
C GLY A 97 -7.47 7.71 -1.46
N VAL A 98 -8.18 6.62 -1.68
CA VAL A 98 -9.17 6.49 -2.75
C VAL A 98 -10.53 6.24 -2.11
N LEU A 99 -11.46 7.13 -2.40
CA LEU A 99 -12.86 7.02 -2.06
C LEU A 99 -13.59 6.47 -3.28
N ALA A 100 -14.09 5.24 -3.22
CA ALA A 100 -14.72 4.58 -4.34
C ALA A 100 -16.19 4.32 -4.07
N THR A 101 -17.05 4.65 -5.03
CA THR A 101 -18.41 4.11 -5.10
C THR A 101 -18.38 2.83 -5.92
N LEU A 102 -19.05 1.82 -5.44
CA LEU A 102 -18.94 0.47 -5.96
C LEU A 102 -20.33 -0.14 -6.18
N HIS A 103 -20.41 -1.05 -7.12
CA HIS A 103 -21.59 -1.90 -7.29
C HIS A 103 -21.20 -3.36 -7.07
N SER A 104 -21.97 -4.05 -6.25
CA SER A 104 -21.81 -5.49 -6.01
C SER A 104 -23.08 -6.11 -5.46
N GLN A 105 -23.19 -7.42 -5.59
CA GLN A 105 -24.29 -8.19 -5.01
C GLN A 105 -23.92 -8.75 -3.64
N VAL A 106 -24.91 -8.87 -2.75
CA VAL A 106 -24.81 -9.64 -1.53
C VAL A 106 -25.20 -11.08 -1.83
N HIS A 107 -24.42 -12.03 -1.35
CA HIS A 107 -24.61 -13.45 -1.58
C HIS A 107 -25.00 -14.15 -0.28
N THR A 108 -25.78 -15.22 -0.38
CA THR A 108 -26.13 -16.09 0.77
C THR A 108 -24.96 -16.97 1.21
N THR A 109 -24.06 -17.27 0.29
CA THR A 109 -22.82 -18.02 0.52
C THR A 109 -21.66 -17.28 -0.13
N ASP A 110 -20.41 -17.65 0.21
CA ASP A 110 -19.25 -17.07 -0.46
C ASP A 110 -19.30 -17.34 -1.97
N PRO A 111 -19.29 -16.30 -2.83
CA PRO A 111 -19.37 -16.45 -4.28
C PRO A 111 -18.08 -17.00 -4.90
N CYS A 112 -16.97 -17.03 -4.15
CA CYS A 112 -15.68 -17.53 -4.62
C CYS A 112 -14.95 -18.26 -3.47
N PRO A 113 -15.46 -19.47 -3.05
CA PRO A 113 -14.89 -20.20 -1.92
C PRO A 113 -13.53 -20.85 -2.23
N GLU A 114 -13.25 -21.08 -3.52
CA GLU A 114 -11.99 -21.65 -3.98
C GLU A 114 -10.96 -20.54 -4.21
N LEU A 115 -9.69 -20.86 -3.88
CA LEU A 115 -8.58 -19.94 -4.12
C LEU A 115 -8.42 -19.69 -5.63
N PRO A 116 -8.42 -18.43 -6.11
CA PRO A 116 -8.18 -18.14 -7.52
C PRO A 116 -6.82 -18.65 -7.99
N GLU A 117 -6.76 -19.22 -9.20
CA GLU A 117 -5.53 -19.77 -9.81
C GLU A 117 -4.37 -18.77 -9.82
N VAL A 118 -4.64 -17.48 -9.94
CA VAL A 118 -3.63 -16.41 -9.91
C VAL A 118 -2.81 -16.43 -8.61
N PHE A 119 -3.40 -16.87 -7.49
CA PHE A 119 -2.70 -17.01 -6.21
C PHE A 119 -2.13 -18.41 -5.99
N ALA A 120 -2.32 -19.30 -6.94
CA ALA A 120 -1.68 -20.63 -7.02
C ALA A 120 -0.57 -20.69 -8.08
N ASP A 121 -0.25 -19.57 -8.77
CA ASP A 121 0.89 -19.47 -9.69
C ASP A 121 2.13 -18.92 -8.96
N PRO A 122 3.22 -19.69 -8.84
CA PRO A 122 4.41 -19.28 -8.09
C PRO A 122 5.06 -17.98 -8.59
N LEU A 123 5.05 -17.75 -9.92
CA LEU A 123 5.67 -16.56 -10.50
C LEU A 123 4.84 -15.30 -10.23
N VAL A 124 3.52 -15.43 -10.27
CA VAL A 124 2.61 -14.33 -9.94
C VAL A 124 2.72 -13.99 -8.46
N VAL A 125 2.69 -14.99 -7.58
CA VAL A 125 2.81 -14.79 -6.13
C VAL A 125 4.15 -14.16 -5.77
N LEU A 126 5.25 -14.65 -6.34
CA LEU A 126 6.57 -14.06 -6.14
C LEU A 126 6.64 -12.60 -6.60
N LYS A 127 6.00 -12.26 -7.74
CA LYS A 127 5.91 -10.88 -8.21
C LYS A 127 5.13 -10.00 -7.23
N LEU A 128 3.96 -10.46 -6.77
CA LEU A 128 3.15 -9.75 -5.79
C LEU A 128 3.90 -9.52 -4.48
N ALA A 129 4.54 -10.55 -3.94
CA ALA A 129 5.33 -10.46 -2.71
C ALA A 129 6.51 -9.47 -2.84
N ARG A 130 7.14 -9.37 -4.03
CA ARG A 130 8.18 -8.38 -4.31
C ARG A 130 7.63 -6.95 -4.37
N GLU A 131 6.48 -6.75 -4.96
CA GLU A 131 5.86 -5.43 -5.06
C GLU A 131 5.50 -4.87 -3.67
N VAL A 132 5.15 -5.75 -2.74
CA VAL A 132 4.82 -5.39 -1.34
C VAL A 132 6.07 -5.28 -0.44
N GLY A 133 7.22 -5.84 -0.87
CA GLY A 133 8.50 -5.69 -0.16
C GLY A 133 8.76 -6.71 0.96
N HIS A 134 7.95 -7.75 1.11
CA HIS A 134 8.12 -8.79 2.13
C HIS A 134 8.79 -10.04 1.56
N LEU A 135 10.12 -9.98 1.39
CA LEU A 135 10.89 -11.06 0.76
C LEU A 135 11.93 -11.72 1.67
N ASP A 136 11.99 -11.35 2.93
CA ASP A 136 12.98 -11.91 3.85
C ASP A 136 12.83 -13.42 3.94
N GLY A 137 13.89 -14.15 3.52
CA GLY A 137 13.91 -15.61 3.48
C GLY A 137 13.29 -16.27 2.24
N VAL A 138 12.83 -15.52 1.24
CA VAL A 138 12.28 -16.08 0.00
C VAL A 138 13.41 -16.39 -0.99
N PRO A 139 13.44 -17.61 -1.59
CA PRO A 139 14.44 -17.99 -2.59
C PRO A 139 14.41 -17.11 -3.83
N ALA A 140 15.55 -17.00 -4.53
CA ALA A 140 15.64 -16.25 -5.78
C ALA A 140 14.67 -16.76 -6.85
N ALA A 141 14.18 -15.88 -7.71
CA ALA A 141 13.17 -16.20 -8.74
C ALA A 141 13.53 -17.39 -9.66
N GLY A 142 14.81 -17.63 -9.92
CA GLY A 142 15.27 -18.75 -10.74
C GLY A 142 15.05 -20.15 -10.14
N THR A 143 14.66 -20.22 -8.86
CA THR A 143 14.37 -21.47 -8.15
C THR A 143 12.95 -21.98 -8.40
N PHE A 144 12.04 -21.10 -8.86
CA PHE A 144 10.66 -21.49 -9.18
C PHE A 144 10.58 -21.94 -10.63
N ARG A 145 10.28 -23.22 -10.86
CA ARG A 145 9.99 -23.74 -12.20
C ARG A 145 8.51 -23.56 -12.49
N ARG A 146 8.18 -23.09 -13.71
CA ARG A 146 6.80 -23.16 -14.22
C ARG A 146 6.38 -24.63 -14.23
N THR A 147 5.32 -24.97 -13.53
CA THR A 147 4.58 -26.22 -13.81
C THR A 147 4.05 -26.08 -15.23
N PRO A 148 4.33 -27.02 -16.16
CA PRO A 148 3.80 -26.90 -17.52
C PRO A 148 2.26 -26.83 -17.44
N PRO A 149 1.62 -25.88 -18.13
CA PRO A 149 0.18 -25.81 -18.18
C PRO A 149 -0.34 -27.14 -18.80
N ASN A 150 -1.35 -27.71 -18.20
CA ASN A 150 -2.12 -28.78 -18.80
C ASN A 150 -2.61 -28.27 -20.17
N GLU A 151 -2.43 -29.02 -21.25
CA GLU A 151 -2.53 -28.59 -22.65
C GLU A 151 -3.92 -28.05 -23.12
N ALA A 152 -4.76 -27.55 -22.23
CA ALA A 152 -6.12 -27.08 -22.53
C ALA A 152 -6.31 -25.55 -22.51
N ALA A 153 -5.27 -24.75 -22.29
CA ALA A 153 -5.40 -23.28 -22.29
C ALA A 153 -4.27 -22.61 -23.08
N GLN A 154 -4.27 -22.79 -24.41
CA GLN A 154 -3.49 -21.94 -25.31
C GLN A 154 -4.26 -20.66 -25.60
N GLY A 155 -3.77 -19.55 -25.04
CA GLY A 155 -4.29 -18.21 -25.30
C GLY A 155 -3.26 -17.14 -24.88
N SER A 156 -2.35 -16.83 -25.81
CA SER A 156 -1.58 -15.59 -25.98
C SER A 156 -0.92 -14.94 -24.77
N THR A 157 0.38 -15.20 -24.62
CA THR A 157 1.36 -14.27 -24.07
C THR A 157 1.83 -13.33 -25.19
N GLU A 158 1.57 -12.05 -25.08
CA GLU A 158 2.37 -11.03 -25.75
C GLU A 158 2.67 -9.91 -24.76
N ASP A 159 3.97 -9.68 -24.57
CA ASP A 159 4.53 -8.46 -23.98
C ASP A 159 4.16 -7.29 -24.91
N GLY A 160 3.45 -6.29 -24.40
CA GLY A 160 3.06 -5.14 -25.20
C GLY A 160 2.47 -4.04 -24.34
N GLU A 161 3.07 -2.89 -24.50
CA GLU A 161 2.84 -1.59 -23.89
C GLU A 161 1.37 -1.17 -23.74
N ALA A 162 1.17 -0.30 -22.77
CA ALA A 162 -0.05 0.42 -22.45
C ALA A 162 -0.61 1.17 -23.66
N ASP A 163 -1.82 0.93 -23.96
CA ASP A 163 -2.91 1.71 -24.57
C ASP A 163 -3.80 0.76 -25.38
N ALA A 164 -4.49 -0.13 -24.70
CA ALA A 164 -5.61 -0.84 -25.29
C ALA A 164 -6.88 -0.51 -24.50
N ALA A 165 -7.90 -0.08 -25.25
CA ALA A 165 -9.27 0.14 -24.81
C ALA A 165 -9.77 -1.00 -23.89
N PRO A 166 -10.76 -0.76 -23.01
CA PRO A 166 -11.21 -1.73 -22.03
C PRO A 166 -11.84 -2.95 -22.71
N ALA A 167 -10.99 -3.88 -23.12
CA ALA A 167 -11.44 -5.21 -23.53
C ALA A 167 -12.17 -5.83 -22.32
N GLN A 168 -13.35 -6.37 -22.59
CA GLN A 168 -14.26 -7.02 -21.66
C GLN A 168 -13.50 -7.97 -20.73
N ARG A 169 -13.05 -7.44 -19.57
CA ARG A 169 -12.53 -8.27 -18.49
C ARG A 169 -13.71 -9.12 -18.02
N SER A 170 -13.64 -10.42 -18.23
CA SER A 170 -14.63 -11.37 -17.76
C SER A 170 -14.93 -11.06 -16.30
N LYS A 171 -16.20 -10.72 -15.99
CA LYS A 171 -16.63 -10.38 -14.63
C LYS A 171 -16.37 -11.58 -13.75
N ARG A 172 -15.33 -11.54 -12.92
CA ARG A 172 -15.08 -12.57 -11.91
C ARG A 172 -16.22 -12.51 -10.90
N PRO A 173 -16.87 -13.64 -10.59
CA PRO A 173 -17.95 -13.68 -9.62
C PRO A 173 -17.51 -13.06 -8.29
N GLY A 174 -18.35 -12.22 -7.70
CA GLY A 174 -18.12 -11.66 -6.38
C GLY A 174 -17.14 -10.48 -6.29
N ARG A 175 -16.58 -10.00 -7.41
CA ARG A 175 -15.74 -8.80 -7.40
C ARG A 175 -16.59 -7.55 -7.57
N PRO A 176 -16.50 -6.55 -6.63
CA PRO A 176 -17.16 -5.26 -6.80
C PRO A 176 -16.69 -4.52 -8.07
N GLU A 177 -17.64 -3.90 -8.77
CA GLU A 177 -17.39 -3.04 -9.91
C GLU A 177 -17.23 -1.60 -9.42
N VAL A 178 -16.16 -0.92 -9.82
CA VAL A 178 -15.92 0.49 -9.49
C VAL A 178 -16.79 1.34 -10.41
N LEU A 179 -17.68 2.14 -9.81
CA LEU A 179 -18.53 3.09 -10.53
C LEU A 179 -17.87 4.45 -10.66
N SER A 180 -17.26 4.92 -9.60
CA SER A 180 -16.55 6.20 -9.55
C SER A 180 -15.50 6.17 -8.43
N LYS A 181 -14.44 6.94 -8.58
CA LYS A 181 -13.43 7.14 -7.55
C LYS A 181 -13.05 8.60 -7.41
N ARG A 182 -12.82 9.02 -6.18
CA ARG A 182 -12.18 10.27 -5.80
C ARG A 182 -10.85 9.97 -5.13
N VAL A 183 -9.80 10.62 -5.58
CA VAL A 183 -8.44 10.41 -5.11
C VAL A 183 -8.01 11.60 -4.25
N LEU A 184 -7.33 11.31 -3.15
CA LEU A 184 -6.64 12.31 -2.33
C LEU A 184 -5.19 11.84 -2.16
N ALA A 185 -4.26 12.77 -2.24
CA ALA A 185 -2.86 12.49 -1.95
C ALA A 185 -2.23 13.68 -1.23
N SER A 186 -1.42 13.40 -0.19
CA SER A 186 -0.79 14.43 0.62
C SER A 186 0.43 13.88 1.34
N ARG A 187 1.38 14.76 1.62
CA ARG A 187 2.53 14.46 2.50
C ARG A 187 2.22 14.67 3.98
N GLN A 188 1.07 15.25 4.28
CA GLN A 188 0.69 15.53 5.66
C GLN A 188 0.54 14.24 6.48
N GLU A 189 0.81 14.36 7.77
CA GLU A 189 0.62 13.26 8.70
C GLU A 189 -0.84 12.80 8.78
N SER A 190 -1.06 11.59 9.25
CA SER A 190 -2.38 10.97 9.37
C SER A 190 -3.37 11.82 10.17
N GLY A 191 -2.85 12.63 11.13
CA GLY A 191 -3.65 13.57 11.92
C GLY A 191 -4.30 14.68 11.10
N HIS A 192 -3.70 15.09 9.99
CA HIS A 192 -4.23 16.08 9.05
C HIS A 192 -4.89 15.44 7.83
N PHE A 193 -4.33 14.34 7.32
CA PHE A 193 -4.87 13.62 6.18
C PHE A 193 -6.24 12.96 6.49
N GLY A 194 -6.39 12.36 7.69
CA GLY A 194 -7.63 11.70 8.10
C GLY A 194 -8.86 12.59 8.09
N PRO A 195 -8.83 13.79 8.71
CA PRO A 195 -9.95 14.75 8.63
C PRO A 195 -10.27 15.20 7.21
N LEU A 196 -9.26 15.40 6.36
CA LEU A 196 -9.44 15.75 4.96
C LEU A 196 -10.18 14.63 4.20
N LEU A 197 -9.72 13.40 4.37
CA LEU A 197 -10.34 12.22 3.77
C LEU A 197 -11.82 12.07 4.21
N ALA A 198 -12.09 12.28 5.51
CA ALA A 198 -13.45 12.23 6.05
C ALA A 198 -14.34 13.37 5.53
N ALA A 199 -13.81 14.59 5.42
CA ALA A 199 -14.56 15.72 4.89
C ALA A 199 -14.97 15.51 3.42
N VAL A 200 -14.08 14.93 2.61
CA VAL A 200 -14.38 14.58 1.22
C VAL A 200 -15.38 13.43 1.16
N ALA A 201 -15.22 12.39 2.00
CA ALA A 201 -16.19 11.30 2.08
C ALA A 201 -17.60 11.80 2.45
N TRP A 202 -17.68 12.75 3.39
CA TRP A 202 -18.93 13.40 3.75
C TRP A 202 -19.54 14.18 2.58
N SER A 203 -18.75 14.99 1.90
CA SER A 203 -19.24 15.82 0.78
C SER A 203 -19.80 14.98 -0.38
N LEU A 204 -19.35 13.73 -0.50
CA LEU A 204 -19.83 12.76 -1.49
C LEU A 204 -20.97 11.87 -0.95
N GLY A 205 -21.46 12.11 0.26
CA GLY A 205 -22.55 11.33 0.89
C GLY A 205 -22.16 9.90 1.28
N LEU A 206 -20.87 9.57 1.35
CA LEU A 206 -20.41 8.19 1.51
C LEU A 206 -20.73 7.62 2.89
N PHE A 207 -20.87 8.45 3.93
CA PHE A 207 -21.23 7.98 5.27
C PHE A 207 -22.63 7.39 5.37
N ALA A 208 -23.52 7.72 4.45
CA ALA A 208 -24.88 7.19 4.43
C ALA A 208 -25.03 5.92 3.57
N ALA A 209 -23.95 5.45 2.95
CA ALA A 209 -23.97 4.21 2.18
C ALA A 209 -24.40 3.03 3.05
N ALA A 210 -25.18 2.11 2.47
CA ALA A 210 -25.66 0.92 3.19
C ALA A 210 -24.51 -0.04 3.54
N ARG A 211 -23.52 -0.17 2.65
CA ARG A 211 -22.33 -1.02 2.82
C ARG A 211 -21.06 -0.19 2.71
N ARG A 212 -20.21 -0.27 3.74
CA ARG A 212 -19.03 0.59 3.88
C ARG A 212 -17.82 -0.21 4.28
N ALA A 213 -16.77 -0.19 3.46
CA ALA A 213 -15.50 -0.86 3.74
C ALA A 213 -14.35 0.15 3.85
N PHE A 214 -13.41 -0.15 4.74
CA PHE A 214 -12.13 0.54 4.84
C PHE A 214 -11.02 -0.49 4.62
N VAL A 215 -10.37 -0.43 3.46
CA VAL A 215 -9.34 -1.39 3.04
C VAL A 215 -7.97 -0.73 3.13
N ALA A 216 -7.05 -1.36 3.83
CA ALA A 216 -5.68 -0.85 3.96
C ALA A 216 -4.69 -2.00 4.23
N ASP A 217 -3.40 -1.67 4.11
CA ASP A 217 -2.29 -2.52 4.56
C ASP A 217 -2.23 -2.61 6.10
N GLY A 218 -1.20 -3.28 6.62
CA GLY A 218 -1.00 -3.43 8.08
C GLY A 218 -0.51 -2.19 8.81
N ALA A 219 -0.29 -1.05 8.16
CA ALA A 219 0.26 0.14 8.79
C ALA A 219 -0.66 0.72 9.88
N ALA A 220 -0.12 0.90 11.09
CA ALA A 220 -0.87 1.37 12.26
C ALA A 220 -1.54 2.74 12.04
N CYS A 221 -0.92 3.62 11.22
CA CYS A 221 -1.47 4.93 10.90
C CYS A 221 -2.81 4.82 10.14
N ASN A 222 -2.97 3.85 9.24
CA ASN A 222 -4.20 3.62 8.49
C ASN A 222 -5.34 3.19 9.43
N TRP A 223 -5.05 2.30 10.37
CA TRP A 223 -6.03 1.87 11.38
C TRP A 223 -6.38 2.96 12.39
N THR A 224 -5.46 3.89 12.66
CA THR A 224 -5.75 5.09 13.46
C THR A 224 -6.75 5.99 12.74
N VAL A 225 -6.58 6.22 11.44
CA VAL A 225 -7.52 6.96 10.60
C VAL A 225 -8.88 6.26 10.57
N GLN A 226 -8.91 4.95 10.34
CA GLN A 226 -10.14 4.17 10.32
C GLN A 226 -10.92 4.30 11.64
N LYS A 227 -10.28 4.03 12.78
CA LYS A 227 -10.92 4.08 14.09
C LYS A 227 -11.47 5.47 14.44
N LYS A 228 -10.73 6.54 14.08
CA LYS A 228 -11.06 7.90 14.45
C LYS A 228 -12.09 8.55 13.53
N TYR A 229 -12.03 8.30 12.22
CA TYR A 229 -12.81 9.02 11.23
C TYR A 229 -13.83 8.14 10.49
N PHE A 230 -13.63 6.82 10.51
CA PHE A 230 -14.50 5.83 9.85
C PHE A 230 -14.89 4.67 10.78
N PRO A 231 -15.30 4.94 12.05
CA PRO A 231 -15.45 3.89 13.08
C PRO A 231 -16.52 2.85 12.75
N ARG A 232 -17.51 3.19 11.92
CA ARG A 232 -18.61 2.29 11.51
C ARG A 232 -18.35 1.58 10.18
N TRP A 233 -17.17 1.78 9.59
CA TRP A 233 -16.78 1.12 8.35
C TRP A 233 -16.10 -0.20 8.67
N ILE A 234 -16.40 -1.24 7.89
CA ILE A 234 -15.82 -2.56 8.11
C ILE A 234 -14.33 -2.48 7.76
N PRO A 235 -13.43 -2.68 8.75
CA PRO A 235 -12.00 -2.67 8.51
C PRO A 235 -11.58 -3.98 7.85
N ILE A 236 -10.95 -3.91 6.71
CA ILE A 236 -10.49 -5.04 5.91
C ILE A 236 -8.99 -4.89 5.65
N LEU A 237 -8.21 -5.87 6.09
CA LEU A 237 -6.80 -5.93 5.75
C LEU A 237 -6.66 -6.34 4.29
N ASP A 238 -5.80 -5.65 3.55
CA ASP A 238 -5.54 -6.01 2.16
C ASP A 238 -5.02 -7.45 2.04
N PHE A 239 -5.70 -8.24 1.18
CA PHE A 239 -5.37 -9.64 0.99
C PHE A 239 -3.98 -9.87 0.42
N ILE A 240 -3.49 -8.98 -0.47
CA ILE A 240 -2.17 -9.13 -1.11
C ILE A 240 -1.05 -8.93 -0.08
N HIS A 241 -1.21 -7.97 0.84
CA HIS A 241 -0.27 -7.79 1.94
C HIS A 241 -0.24 -9.02 2.84
N ALA A 242 -1.40 -9.54 3.26
CA ALA A 242 -1.47 -10.75 4.07
C ALA A 242 -0.86 -11.97 3.35
N LEU A 243 -1.13 -12.12 2.05
CA LEU A 243 -0.54 -13.17 1.20
C LEU A 243 0.99 -13.10 1.21
N SER A 244 1.58 -11.92 1.11
CA SER A 244 3.03 -11.77 1.06
C SER A 244 3.73 -12.24 2.35
N TYR A 245 3.15 -11.94 3.51
CA TYR A 245 3.65 -12.44 4.80
C TYR A 245 3.52 -13.98 4.90
N VAL A 246 2.37 -14.51 4.51
CA VAL A 246 2.13 -15.98 4.51
C VAL A 246 3.10 -16.69 3.58
N PHE A 247 3.36 -16.11 2.40
CA PHE A 247 4.31 -16.67 1.44
C PHE A 247 5.73 -16.70 1.99
N ALA A 248 6.23 -15.61 2.55
CA ALA A 248 7.55 -15.55 3.17
C ALA A 248 7.69 -16.57 4.31
N ALA A 249 6.71 -16.65 5.20
CA ALA A 249 6.72 -17.59 6.33
C ALA A 249 6.63 -19.06 5.88
N ALA A 250 5.88 -19.36 4.83
CA ALA A 250 5.76 -20.72 4.30
C ALA A 250 7.07 -21.24 3.69
N LEU A 251 7.84 -20.36 3.02
CA LEU A 251 9.11 -20.73 2.41
C LEU A 251 10.29 -20.69 3.39
N ALA A 252 10.15 -20.04 4.54
CA ALA A 252 11.23 -19.85 5.50
C ALA A 252 11.84 -21.21 5.95
N GLY A 253 13.09 -21.44 5.56
CA GLY A 253 13.87 -22.63 5.92
C GLY A 253 13.37 -23.96 5.34
N ARG A 254 12.57 -23.92 4.27
CA ARG A 254 12.09 -25.10 3.56
C ARG A 254 12.67 -25.18 2.15
N ALA A 255 12.72 -26.40 1.59
CA ALA A 255 12.91 -26.55 0.16
C ALA A 255 11.75 -25.88 -0.59
N VAL A 256 12.01 -25.31 -1.77
CA VAL A 256 11.02 -24.52 -2.51
C VAL A 256 9.72 -25.28 -2.75
N GLN A 257 9.81 -26.55 -3.14
CA GLN A 257 8.63 -27.38 -3.40
C GLN A 257 7.79 -27.59 -2.12
N GLU A 258 8.42 -27.95 -1.02
CA GLU A 258 7.75 -28.13 0.28
C GLU A 258 7.14 -26.83 0.78
N GLY A 259 7.89 -25.72 0.73
CA GLY A 259 7.40 -24.41 1.12
C GLY A 259 6.22 -23.95 0.27
N TRP A 260 6.21 -24.30 -1.02
CA TRP A 260 5.11 -24.00 -1.92
C TRP A 260 3.83 -24.78 -1.57
N GLU A 261 3.94 -26.06 -1.25
CA GLU A 261 2.80 -26.87 -0.80
C GLU A 261 2.20 -26.34 0.50
N VAL A 262 3.05 -25.95 1.46
CA VAL A 262 2.63 -25.29 2.70
C VAL A 262 1.96 -23.95 2.42
N TYR A 263 2.52 -23.14 1.53
CA TYR A 263 1.92 -21.87 1.12
C TYR A 263 0.51 -22.07 0.55
N GLN A 264 0.34 -23.01 -0.38
CA GLN A 264 -0.98 -23.28 -0.98
C GLN A 264 -2.03 -23.66 0.08
N GLN A 265 -1.65 -24.45 1.07
CA GLN A 265 -2.54 -24.79 2.17
C GLN A 265 -2.87 -23.56 3.03
N TRP A 266 -1.86 -22.82 3.44
CA TRP A 266 -2.01 -21.66 4.34
C TRP A 266 -2.79 -20.53 3.69
N ILE A 267 -2.50 -20.21 2.43
CA ILE A 267 -3.23 -19.18 1.70
C ILE A 267 -4.68 -19.58 1.41
N THR A 268 -4.96 -20.87 1.23
CA THR A 268 -6.32 -21.37 1.08
C THR A 268 -7.11 -21.19 2.38
N TRP A 269 -6.52 -21.48 3.54
CA TRP A 269 -7.16 -21.19 4.82
C TRP A 269 -7.44 -19.70 5.00
N LEU A 270 -6.46 -18.85 4.68
CA LEU A 270 -6.64 -17.41 4.76
C LEU A 270 -7.77 -16.95 3.84
N TRP A 271 -7.80 -17.41 2.58
CA TRP A 271 -8.84 -17.13 1.61
C TRP A 271 -10.24 -17.49 2.12
N GLN A 272 -10.37 -18.63 2.75
CA GLN A 272 -11.61 -19.14 3.32
C GLN A 272 -12.00 -18.49 4.67
N GLY A 273 -11.19 -17.59 5.21
CA GLY A 273 -11.43 -16.95 6.51
C GLY A 273 -11.09 -17.88 7.72
N ARG A 274 -10.36 -18.97 7.48
CA ARG A 274 -9.91 -19.94 8.50
C ARG A 274 -8.60 -19.44 9.14
N VAL A 275 -8.67 -18.26 9.73
CA VAL A 275 -7.48 -17.53 10.25
C VAL A 275 -6.89 -18.27 11.47
N GLN A 276 -7.72 -18.94 12.27
CA GLN A 276 -7.26 -19.65 13.47
C GLN A 276 -6.40 -20.85 13.11
N GLU A 277 -6.78 -21.62 12.10
CA GLU A 277 -6.00 -22.76 11.62
C GLU A 277 -4.66 -22.31 11.04
N LEU A 278 -4.65 -21.22 10.30
CA LEU A 278 -3.42 -20.58 9.84
C LEU A 278 -2.51 -20.20 11.02
N LEU A 279 -3.08 -19.55 12.03
CA LEU A 279 -2.33 -19.06 13.18
C LEU A 279 -1.73 -20.21 14.02
N GLU A 280 -2.49 -21.28 14.21
CA GLU A 280 -2.00 -22.50 14.89
C GLU A 280 -0.83 -23.13 14.13
N ALA A 281 -0.91 -23.25 12.81
CA ALA A 281 0.16 -23.79 11.97
C ALA A 281 1.41 -22.88 11.98
N LEU A 282 1.24 -21.55 11.93
CA LEU A 282 2.33 -20.60 12.04
C LEU A 282 3.04 -20.69 13.40
N ARG A 283 2.30 -20.75 14.51
CA ARG A 283 2.85 -20.90 15.86
C ARG A 283 3.58 -22.23 16.03
N THR A 284 3.03 -23.32 15.50
CA THR A 284 3.70 -24.63 15.50
C THR A 284 5.03 -24.53 14.76
N ARG A 285 5.02 -23.95 13.56
CA ARG A 285 6.26 -23.78 12.79
C ARG A 285 7.28 -22.88 13.52
N TRP A 286 6.84 -21.81 14.13
CA TRP A 286 7.71 -20.93 14.91
C TRP A 286 8.36 -21.66 16.08
N ALA A 287 7.60 -22.49 16.80
CA ALA A 287 8.11 -23.33 17.89
C ALA A 287 9.14 -24.35 17.39
N GLU A 288 8.89 -25.03 16.25
CA GLU A 288 9.84 -25.94 15.60
C GLU A 288 11.18 -25.29 15.26
N LEU A 289 11.17 -24.00 14.93
CA LEU A 289 12.36 -23.18 14.64
C LEU A 289 13.04 -22.62 15.91
N GLY A 290 12.62 -23.04 17.09
CA GLY A 290 13.16 -22.63 18.38
C GLY A 290 12.57 -21.34 18.94
N GLY A 291 11.48 -20.80 18.38
CA GLY A 291 10.76 -19.63 18.89
C GLY A 291 11.52 -18.30 18.81
N GLY A 292 12.61 -18.24 18.03
CA GLY A 292 13.45 -17.05 17.90
C GLY A 292 12.88 -16.00 16.94
N SER A 293 13.49 -14.81 16.95
CA SER A 293 13.16 -13.69 16.05
C SER A 293 14.30 -13.35 15.07
N ALA A 294 15.28 -14.25 14.89
CA ALA A 294 16.43 -14.06 14.02
C ALA A 294 16.54 -15.17 12.97
N GLY A 295 17.26 -14.91 11.90
CA GLY A 295 17.50 -15.88 10.83
C GLY A 295 16.20 -16.38 10.19
N VAL A 296 16.12 -17.70 9.98
CA VAL A 296 14.96 -18.35 9.35
C VAL A 296 13.67 -18.17 10.14
N ALA A 297 13.74 -18.09 11.48
CA ALA A 297 12.57 -17.92 12.33
C ALA A 297 11.97 -16.50 12.23
N ALA A 298 12.74 -15.51 11.77
CA ALA A 298 12.30 -14.11 11.71
C ALA A 298 11.05 -13.93 10.83
N ALA A 299 11.03 -14.49 9.62
CA ALA A 299 9.89 -14.37 8.72
C ALA A 299 8.62 -15.02 9.31
N VAL A 300 8.76 -16.17 9.99
CA VAL A 300 7.63 -16.82 10.65
C VAL A 300 7.14 -16.03 11.84
N ALA A 301 8.05 -15.51 12.70
CA ALA A 301 7.71 -14.67 13.84
C ALA A 301 6.99 -13.38 13.40
N THR A 302 7.48 -12.73 12.34
CA THR A 302 6.86 -11.55 11.76
C THR A 302 5.45 -11.85 11.27
N CYS A 303 5.26 -12.97 10.55
CA CYS A 303 3.94 -13.38 10.08
C CYS A 303 2.98 -13.72 11.23
N VAL A 304 3.44 -14.38 12.29
CA VAL A 304 2.64 -14.65 13.50
C VAL A 304 2.13 -13.33 14.08
N GLY A 305 3.04 -12.39 14.37
CA GLY A 305 2.66 -11.08 14.92
C GLY A 305 1.68 -10.32 14.04
N TYR A 306 1.92 -10.33 12.73
CA TYR A 306 1.04 -9.67 11.77
C TYR A 306 -0.38 -10.28 11.73
N VAL A 307 -0.48 -11.61 11.69
CA VAL A 307 -1.79 -12.29 11.67
C VAL A 307 -2.51 -12.09 13.02
N GLU A 308 -1.80 -12.18 14.16
CA GLU A 308 -2.37 -11.95 15.50
C GLU A 308 -2.96 -10.55 15.63
N GLU A 309 -2.22 -9.52 15.19
CA GLU A 309 -2.68 -8.13 15.24
C GLU A 309 -3.90 -7.88 14.36
N HIS A 310 -3.94 -8.53 13.20
CA HIS A 310 -4.93 -8.21 12.16
C HIS A 310 -6.04 -9.26 11.98
N GLN A 311 -6.07 -10.35 12.75
CA GLN A 311 -7.04 -11.46 12.59
C GLN A 311 -8.49 -11.01 12.49
N GLY A 312 -8.90 -9.97 13.22
CA GLY A 312 -10.25 -9.42 13.18
C GLY A 312 -10.61 -8.68 11.89
N ARG A 313 -9.64 -8.51 10.95
CA ARG A 313 -9.79 -7.83 9.67
C ARG A 313 -9.56 -8.76 8.48
N MET A 314 -9.49 -10.08 8.70
CA MET A 314 -9.13 -11.09 7.70
C MET A 314 -10.26 -12.07 7.36
N ASN A 315 -11.51 -11.76 7.68
CA ASN A 315 -12.64 -12.66 7.35
C ASN A 315 -13.06 -12.49 5.89
N TYR A 316 -12.16 -12.85 4.97
CA TYR A 316 -12.32 -12.59 3.54
C TYR A 316 -13.55 -13.29 2.93
N ALA A 317 -13.90 -14.49 3.39
CA ALA A 317 -15.10 -15.21 2.94
C ALA A 317 -16.37 -14.41 3.27
N ALA A 318 -16.51 -13.91 4.50
CA ALA A 318 -17.65 -13.09 4.89
C ALA A 318 -17.67 -11.73 4.19
N TYR A 319 -16.52 -11.15 3.89
CA TYR A 319 -16.45 -9.90 3.12
C TYR A 319 -16.91 -10.08 1.67
N ARG A 320 -16.48 -11.16 0.99
CA ARG A 320 -16.96 -11.49 -0.35
C ARG A 320 -18.46 -11.80 -0.36
N GLN A 321 -18.97 -12.50 0.65
CA GLN A 321 -20.40 -12.73 0.82
C GLN A 321 -21.21 -11.44 0.89
N GLN A 322 -20.67 -10.41 1.56
CA GLN A 322 -21.26 -9.07 1.62
C GLN A 322 -20.98 -8.24 0.36
N GLY A 323 -20.24 -8.76 -0.61
CA GLY A 323 -19.81 -8.07 -1.82
C GLY A 323 -18.79 -6.96 -1.57
N LEU A 324 -18.04 -7.00 -0.45
CA LEU A 324 -17.04 -5.99 -0.13
C LEU A 324 -15.70 -6.26 -0.84
N PRO A 325 -14.92 -5.21 -1.18
CA PRO A 325 -13.59 -5.37 -1.75
C PRO A 325 -12.62 -5.90 -0.67
N ILE A 326 -11.79 -6.85 -1.04
CA ILE A 326 -10.78 -7.45 -0.15
C ILE A 326 -9.35 -7.14 -0.54
N MET A 327 -9.15 -6.36 -1.59
CA MET A 327 -7.84 -6.00 -2.14
C MET A 327 -7.75 -4.50 -2.36
N SER A 328 -6.56 -3.95 -2.15
CA SER A 328 -6.21 -2.54 -2.33
C SER A 328 -5.77 -2.19 -3.75
N SER A 329 -5.90 -3.10 -4.73
CA SER A 329 -5.37 -2.93 -6.09
C SER A 329 -5.76 -1.61 -6.79
N LEU A 330 -6.89 -1.00 -6.39
CA LEU A 330 -7.32 0.30 -6.90
C LEU A 330 -6.39 1.42 -6.41
N VAL A 331 -6.13 1.49 -5.10
CA VAL A 331 -5.23 2.53 -4.53
C VAL A 331 -3.78 2.26 -4.93
N GLU A 332 -3.33 1.02 -4.99
CA GLU A 332 -1.99 0.68 -5.49
C GLU A 332 -1.77 1.17 -6.93
N SER A 333 -2.77 0.98 -7.80
CA SER A 333 -2.73 1.51 -9.17
C SER A 333 -2.60 3.03 -9.18
N VAL A 334 -3.30 3.74 -8.30
CA VAL A 334 -3.22 5.20 -8.14
C VAL A 334 -1.84 5.61 -7.64
N VAL A 335 -1.31 4.94 -6.61
CA VAL A 335 0.06 5.19 -6.08
C VAL A 335 1.12 5.01 -7.18
N LYS A 336 1.01 3.94 -7.98
CA LYS A 336 1.90 3.72 -9.14
C LYS A 336 1.79 4.84 -10.17
N GLN A 337 0.58 5.31 -10.50
CA GLN A 337 0.35 6.42 -11.45
C GLN A 337 0.85 7.77 -10.92
N ILE A 338 0.69 8.05 -9.63
CA ILE A 338 1.30 9.22 -8.99
C ILE A 338 2.82 9.08 -9.05
N GLY A 339 3.36 7.94 -8.60
CA GLY A 339 4.79 7.65 -8.57
C GLY A 339 5.48 7.86 -9.90
N GLN A 340 4.91 7.41 -11.02
CA GLN A 340 5.46 7.60 -12.36
C GLN A 340 5.70 9.08 -12.73
N ARG A 341 4.96 10.01 -12.13
CA ARG A 341 5.09 11.46 -12.40
C ARG A 341 6.00 12.16 -11.38
N VAL A 342 5.96 11.74 -10.12
CA VAL A 342 6.68 12.42 -9.03
C VAL A 342 8.03 11.80 -8.71
N LYS A 343 8.25 10.51 -9.03
CA LYS A 343 9.50 9.80 -8.79
C LYS A 343 10.44 9.89 -10.01
N GLY A 344 11.73 9.88 -9.76
CA GLY A 344 12.79 9.86 -10.77
C GLY A 344 14.10 10.28 -10.15
N THR A 345 15.23 9.81 -10.68
CA THR A 345 16.58 10.00 -10.15
C THR A 345 16.99 11.48 -9.97
N GLU A 346 16.37 12.38 -10.74
CA GLU A 346 16.68 13.82 -10.71
C GLU A 346 15.47 14.67 -10.27
N LYS A 347 14.38 14.04 -9.78
CA LYS A 347 13.16 14.75 -9.38
C LYS A 347 13.14 14.95 -7.87
N PHE A 348 13.66 16.09 -7.44
CA PHE A 348 13.62 16.58 -6.08
C PHE A 348 12.65 17.75 -5.97
N TRP A 349 11.71 17.65 -5.06
CA TRP A 349 10.66 18.63 -4.86
C TRP A 349 10.93 19.46 -3.60
N CYS A 350 10.59 20.74 -3.59
CA CYS A 350 10.40 21.46 -2.34
C CYS A 350 9.08 20.99 -1.70
N ASP A 351 8.93 21.17 -0.40
CA ASP A 351 7.78 20.67 0.37
C ASP A 351 6.44 21.15 -0.20
N GLU A 352 6.31 22.45 -0.44
CA GLU A 352 5.10 23.05 -1.02
C GLU A 352 4.82 22.54 -2.45
N GLY A 353 5.88 22.41 -3.26
CA GLY A 353 5.78 21.93 -4.64
C GLY A 353 5.37 20.45 -4.71
N ALA A 354 5.88 19.63 -3.78
CA ALA A 354 5.49 18.24 -3.64
C ALA A 354 4.02 18.09 -3.27
N GLU A 355 3.56 18.83 -2.26
CA GLU A 355 2.17 18.82 -1.82
C GLU A 355 1.22 19.26 -2.94
N ALA A 356 1.53 20.39 -3.60
CA ALA A 356 0.72 20.90 -4.70
C ALA A 356 0.65 19.90 -5.88
N LEU A 357 1.76 19.22 -6.20
CA LEU A 357 1.79 18.24 -7.26
C LEU A 357 1.00 16.98 -6.90
N LEU A 358 1.08 16.50 -5.65
CA LEU A 358 0.29 15.37 -5.18
C LEU A 358 -1.20 15.67 -5.29
N GLN A 359 -1.65 16.83 -4.81
CA GLN A 359 -3.04 17.25 -4.90
C GLN A 359 -3.51 17.37 -6.35
N LEU A 360 -2.73 18.01 -7.22
CA LEU A 360 -3.06 18.13 -8.64
C LEU A 360 -3.16 16.77 -9.34
N ARG A 361 -2.26 15.83 -8.99
CA ARG A 361 -2.31 14.47 -9.54
C ARG A 361 -3.50 13.68 -9.01
N ALA A 362 -3.84 13.83 -7.74
CA ALA A 362 -5.01 13.23 -7.14
C ALA A 362 -6.32 13.73 -7.83
N ASP A 363 -6.43 15.04 -8.01
CA ASP A 363 -7.57 15.64 -8.72
C ASP A 363 -7.67 15.15 -10.17
N TYR A 364 -6.54 15.05 -10.88
CA TYR A 364 -6.50 14.53 -12.25
C TYR A 364 -6.93 13.06 -12.36
N LEU A 365 -6.69 12.26 -11.32
CA LEU A 365 -7.03 10.83 -11.28
C LEU A 365 -8.44 10.56 -10.72
N SER A 366 -9.15 11.61 -10.31
CA SER A 366 -10.51 11.55 -9.80
C SER A 366 -11.53 11.59 -10.97
N ASP A 367 -12.57 10.77 -10.88
CA ASP A 367 -13.57 10.64 -11.93
C ASP A 367 -14.66 11.73 -11.87
N ASP A 368 -14.75 12.48 -10.77
CA ASP A 368 -15.68 13.61 -10.57
C ASP A 368 -15.11 14.96 -11.05
N GLU A 369 -14.01 14.92 -11.79
CA GLU A 369 -13.40 16.02 -12.54
C GLU A 369 -13.24 17.35 -11.73
N PRO A 370 -12.63 17.30 -10.51
CA PRO A 370 -12.54 18.49 -9.66
C PRO A 370 -11.75 19.65 -10.29
N LEU A 371 -10.94 19.39 -11.31
CA LEU A 371 -10.19 20.40 -12.05
C LEU A 371 -11.05 21.18 -13.06
N ASP A 372 -12.18 20.64 -13.49
CA ASP A 372 -13.01 21.30 -14.50
C ASP A 372 -13.56 22.63 -14.01
N THR A 373 -14.03 22.69 -12.78
CA THR A 373 -14.45 23.95 -12.15
C THR A 373 -13.32 24.98 -12.14
N PHE A 374 -12.11 24.56 -11.76
CA PHE A 374 -10.93 25.43 -11.78
C PHE A 374 -10.62 25.95 -13.20
N TRP A 375 -10.68 25.09 -14.21
CA TRP A 375 -10.40 25.49 -15.59
C TRP A 375 -11.49 26.39 -16.16
N GLN A 376 -12.76 26.13 -15.86
CA GLN A 376 -13.88 26.98 -16.24
C GLN A 376 -13.77 28.39 -15.64
N GLU A 377 -13.52 28.49 -14.33
CA GLU A 377 -13.31 29.77 -13.67
C GLU A 377 -12.09 30.52 -14.21
N ARG A 378 -11.00 29.78 -14.46
CA ARG A 378 -9.79 30.36 -15.05
C ARG A 378 -10.07 30.89 -16.45
N ALA A 379 -10.78 30.15 -17.30
CA ALA A 379 -11.16 30.58 -18.63
C ALA A 379 -12.01 31.86 -18.60
N GLN A 380 -12.96 31.97 -17.66
CA GLN A 380 -13.77 33.17 -17.45
C GLN A 380 -12.95 34.40 -17.02
N ARG A 381 -11.89 34.19 -16.26
CA ARG A 381 -10.98 35.26 -15.78
C ARG A 381 -9.92 35.66 -16.82
N MET A 382 -9.72 34.85 -17.86
CA MET A 382 -8.72 35.14 -18.90
C MET A 382 -9.27 36.16 -19.90
N THR A 383 -8.85 37.43 -19.72
CA THR A 383 -9.22 38.55 -20.58
C THR A 383 -8.45 38.62 -21.91
N GLY A 384 -7.60 37.62 -22.22
CA GLY A 384 -6.73 37.66 -23.40
C GLY A 384 -5.52 38.60 -23.28
N GLN A 385 -5.47 39.45 -22.26
CA GLN A 385 -4.35 40.36 -22.00
C GLN A 385 -3.31 39.66 -21.14
N ARG A 386 -2.12 39.41 -21.66
CA ARG A 386 -0.97 38.99 -20.84
C ARG A 386 -0.63 40.12 -19.88
N PRO A 387 -0.50 39.89 -18.54
CA PRO A 387 0.04 40.90 -17.65
C PRO A 387 1.42 41.32 -18.18
N ARG A 388 1.61 42.56 -18.55
CA ARG A 388 2.92 43.08 -18.86
C ARG A 388 3.74 43.01 -17.59
N ASN A 389 4.81 42.22 -17.60
CA ASN A 389 5.82 42.27 -16.54
C ASN A 389 6.29 43.73 -16.42
N LYS A 390 5.82 44.44 -15.41
CA LYS A 390 6.41 45.68 -15.00
C LYS A 390 7.82 45.35 -14.52
N ARG A 391 8.84 45.62 -15.36
CA ARG A 391 10.21 45.70 -14.87
C ARG A 391 10.20 46.76 -13.76
N VAL A 392 10.46 46.34 -12.53
CA VAL A 392 10.79 47.23 -11.44
C VAL A 392 12.17 47.81 -11.82
N ALA A 393 12.24 49.08 -12.04
CA ALA A 393 13.46 49.82 -12.30
C ALA A 393 14.24 49.97 -11.00
#